data_fc41bdb0f12ccd31030b695a9f00bf1d
#
_entry.id   fc41bdb0f12ccd31030b695a9f00bf1d
#
_cell.length_a   1.000
_cell.length_b   1.000
_cell.length_c   1.000
_cell.angle_alpha   90.00
_cell.angle_beta   90.00
_cell.angle_gamma   90.00
#
_symmetry.space_group_name_H-M   'P 1'
#
loop_
_entity.id
_entity.type
_entity.pdbx_description
1 polymer ?
#
loop_
_entity_poly.entity_id
_entity_poly.type
_entity_poly.pdbx_seq_one_letter_code
_entity_poly.pdbx_strand_id
1 'polypeptide(L)'
;MFGDFFRYWDELPEQGGFSLFGWIHIGWLVGIIFVCIVIGYYYRKADAAVQDRILKILTGICLCLELGKDFYLIWIGEMGISYLPFEMCGLAIFVELGFAFFHRKFLGEVMCVISMPGAMAALLFPDWTRYPLFNYMHINSFLIHGLLVLIPVLVLTSGRYKPSIKRIWQIFLFLFTVVPSVYVINRIWGCNFMFLCYPSNGSPFLSVYLRHGYVPYLITYAVTVILCILVIYGILDKIASFCGKNVVYINRKN
;
A
#
# COMPACT_ATOMS: atom_id res chain seq x y z
N MET A 1 -7.50 0.84 29.20
CA MET A 1 -7.61 0.09 27.93
C MET A 1 -8.30 0.91 26.83
N PHE A 2 -9.40 1.60 27.09
CA PHE A 2 -10.08 2.46 26.10
C PHE A 2 -9.70 3.95 26.20
N GLY A 3 -8.98 4.38 27.24
CA GLY A 3 -8.58 5.79 27.44
C GLY A 3 -7.62 6.34 26.37
N ASP A 4 -6.90 5.46 25.67
CA ASP A 4 -5.91 5.83 24.66
C ASP A 4 -6.44 5.63 23.23
N PHE A 5 -7.71 5.27 23.05
CA PHE A 5 -8.27 4.93 21.74
C PHE A 5 -8.19 6.11 20.75
N PHE A 6 -8.50 7.32 21.19
CA PHE A 6 -8.46 8.55 20.39
C PHE A 6 -7.29 9.47 20.75
N ARG A 7 -6.26 8.99 21.46
CA ARG A 7 -5.06 9.78 21.71
C ARG A 7 -4.12 9.77 20.52
N TYR A 8 -3.55 10.91 20.25
CA TYR A 8 -2.54 11.04 19.23
C TYR A 8 -1.16 10.63 19.76
N TRP A 9 -0.21 10.39 18.89
CA TRP A 9 1.08 9.75 19.21
C TRP A 9 1.93 10.50 20.25
N ASP A 10 1.83 11.84 20.31
CA ASP A 10 2.56 12.70 21.26
C ASP A 10 1.98 12.66 22.68
N GLU A 11 0.69 12.37 22.81
CA GLU A 11 0.01 12.15 24.09
C GLU A 11 0.21 10.75 24.65
N LEU A 12 0.78 9.83 23.86
CA LEU A 12 0.95 8.43 24.24
C LEU A 12 2.32 8.22 24.92
N PRO A 13 2.39 7.33 25.95
CA PRO A 13 3.65 6.93 26.55
C PRO A 13 4.62 6.36 25.51
N GLU A 14 5.91 6.70 25.61
CA GLU A 14 6.93 6.18 24.68
C GLU A 14 6.99 4.64 24.60
N GLN A 15 6.64 3.96 25.68
CA GLN A 15 6.66 2.50 25.79
C GLN A 15 5.29 1.84 25.55
N GLY A 16 4.26 2.61 25.15
CA GLY A 16 2.88 2.11 25.03
C GLY A 16 2.53 1.36 23.74
N GLY A 17 3.39 1.40 22.73
CA GLY A 17 3.14 0.85 21.41
C GLY A 17 3.43 -0.66 21.29
N PHE A 18 3.73 -1.10 20.06
CA PHE A 18 4.07 -2.51 19.79
C PHE A 18 5.47 -2.62 19.18
N SER A 19 6.13 -3.75 19.42
CA SER A 19 7.44 -4.04 18.84
C SER A 19 7.32 -4.67 17.46
N LEU A 20 8.24 -4.32 16.58
CA LEU A 20 8.38 -4.95 15.27
C LEU A 20 8.58 -6.47 15.45
N PHE A 21 7.81 -7.26 14.72
CA PHE A 21 7.73 -8.72 14.82
C PHE A 21 7.36 -9.26 16.23
N GLY A 22 6.88 -8.39 17.13
CA GLY A 22 6.25 -8.82 18.38
C GLY A 22 4.89 -9.48 18.14
N TRP A 23 4.30 -10.06 19.18
CA TRP A 23 3.06 -10.84 19.08
C TRP A 23 1.87 -10.05 18.50
N ILE A 24 1.76 -8.74 18.80
CA ILE A 24 0.73 -7.87 18.22
C ILE A 24 0.93 -7.74 16.70
N HIS A 25 2.15 -7.45 16.27
CA HIS A 25 2.48 -7.28 14.86
C HIS A 25 2.27 -8.59 14.08
N ILE A 26 2.81 -9.70 14.59
CA ILE A 26 2.62 -11.02 13.98
C ILE A 26 1.14 -11.39 13.93
N GLY A 27 0.37 -11.08 14.98
CA GLY A 27 -1.08 -11.30 15.00
C GLY A 27 -1.80 -10.59 13.86
N TRP A 28 -1.46 -9.33 13.57
CA TRP A 28 -2.00 -8.59 12.43
C TRP A 28 -1.61 -9.22 11.09
N LEU A 29 -0.33 -9.56 10.90
CA LEU A 29 0.13 -10.19 9.66
C LEU A 29 -0.57 -11.52 9.39
N VAL A 30 -0.67 -12.38 10.41
CA VAL A 30 -1.38 -13.67 10.31
C VAL A 30 -2.87 -13.45 10.03
N GLY A 31 -3.50 -12.49 10.72
CA GLY A 31 -4.90 -12.13 10.49
C GLY A 31 -5.16 -11.66 9.06
N ILE A 32 -4.31 -10.77 8.53
CA ILE A 32 -4.43 -10.28 7.14
C ILE A 32 -4.24 -11.43 6.14
N ILE A 33 -3.24 -12.28 6.32
CA ILE A 33 -3.01 -13.45 5.46
C ILE A 33 -4.23 -14.38 5.51
N PHE A 34 -4.76 -14.66 6.69
CA PHE A 34 -5.96 -15.49 6.86
C PHE A 34 -7.16 -14.90 6.11
N VAL A 35 -7.41 -13.59 6.26
CA VAL A 35 -8.48 -12.88 5.55
C VAL A 35 -8.28 -12.96 4.03
N CYS A 36 -7.05 -12.77 3.54
CA CYS A 36 -6.72 -12.89 2.12
C CYS A 36 -7.03 -14.30 1.59
N ILE A 37 -6.71 -15.35 2.35
CA ILE A 37 -6.98 -16.75 1.96
C ILE A 37 -8.49 -17.01 1.94
N VAL A 38 -9.21 -16.65 3.00
CA VAL A 38 -10.64 -16.94 3.13
C VAL A 38 -11.44 -16.17 2.09
N ILE A 39 -11.26 -14.85 2.02
CA ILE A 39 -11.99 -14.02 1.05
C ILE A 39 -11.57 -14.41 -0.38
N GLY A 40 -10.28 -14.64 -0.63
CA GLY A 40 -9.78 -15.08 -1.94
C GLY A 40 -10.40 -16.39 -2.41
N TYR A 41 -10.60 -17.35 -1.51
CA TYR A 41 -11.26 -18.61 -1.83
C TYR A 41 -12.71 -18.43 -2.29
N TYR A 42 -13.51 -17.63 -1.58
CA TYR A 42 -14.91 -17.36 -1.96
C TYR A 42 -15.00 -16.44 -3.18
N TYR A 43 -14.16 -15.42 -3.25
CA TYR A 43 -14.12 -14.49 -4.37
C TYR A 43 -13.85 -15.20 -5.71
N ARG A 44 -12.92 -16.15 -5.75
CA ARG A 44 -12.62 -16.94 -6.96
C ARG A 44 -13.80 -17.77 -7.46
N LYS A 45 -14.71 -18.17 -6.57
CA LYS A 45 -15.89 -18.98 -6.91
C LYS A 45 -17.09 -18.13 -7.32
N ALA A 46 -17.08 -16.84 -7.01
CA ALA A 46 -18.15 -15.92 -7.33
C ALA A 46 -18.17 -15.61 -8.84
N ASP A 47 -19.35 -15.28 -9.36
CA ASP A 47 -19.49 -14.79 -10.72
C ASP A 47 -18.88 -13.39 -10.90
N ALA A 48 -18.69 -12.98 -12.16
CA ALA A 48 -18.01 -11.72 -12.49
C ALA A 48 -18.72 -10.48 -11.92
N ALA A 49 -20.05 -10.50 -11.84
CA ALA A 49 -20.83 -9.38 -11.33
C ALA A 49 -20.67 -9.23 -9.81
N VAL A 50 -20.67 -10.37 -9.09
CA VAL A 50 -20.40 -10.41 -7.64
C VAL A 50 -18.95 -9.98 -7.35
N GLN A 51 -17.99 -10.46 -8.13
CA GLN A 51 -16.59 -10.04 -8.01
C GLN A 51 -16.43 -8.52 -8.20
N ASP A 52 -17.08 -7.92 -9.21
CA ASP A 52 -17.06 -6.47 -9.42
C ASP A 52 -17.66 -5.71 -8.23
N ARG A 53 -18.77 -6.20 -7.69
CA ARG A 53 -19.41 -5.59 -6.53
C ARG A 53 -18.51 -5.65 -5.30
N ILE A 54 -17.86 -6.78 -5.04
CA ILE A 54 -16.93 -6.95 -3.92
C ILE A 54 -15.75 -5.97 -4.05
N LEU A 55 -15.15 -5.83 -5.24
CA LEU A 55 -14.05 -4.88 -5.45
C LEU A 55 -14.48 -3.44 -5.16
N LYS A 56 -15.65 -3.03 -5.67
CA LYS A 56 -16.18 -1.67 -5.42
C LYS A 56 -16.47 -1.43 -3.93
N ILE A 57 -16.97 -2.42 -3.23
CA ILE A 57 -17.22 -2.33 -1.78
C ILE A 57 -15.89 -2.21 -1.02
N LEU A 58 -14.91 -3.09 -1.30
CA LEU A 58 -13.63 -3.07 -0.59
C LEU A 58 -12.84 -1.78 -0.84
N THR A 59 -12.81 -1.30 -2.09
CA THR A 59 -12.15 -0.02 -2.40
C THR A 59 -12.90 1.17 -1.80
N GLY A 60 -14.24 1.10 -1.75
CA GLY A 60 -15.06 2.10 -1.04
C GLY A 60 -14.79 2.11 0.47
N ILE A 61 -14.67 0.95 1.10
CA ILE A 61 -14.28 0.84 2.52
C ILE A 61 -12.90 1.44 2.74
N CYS A 62 -11.93 1.14 1.87
CA CYS A 62 -10.57 1.68 1.96
C CYS A 62 -10.58 3.22 1.91
N LEU A 63 -11.35 3.81 0.97
CA LEU A 63 -11.54 5.26 0.89
C LEU A 63 -12.23 5.83 2.15
N CYS A 64 -13.27 5.15 2.66
CA CYS A 64 -13.95 5.57 3.89
C CYS A 64 -13.01 5.54 5.12
N LEU A 65 -12.12 4.57 5.21
CA LEU A 65 -11.11 4.52 6.27
C LEU A 65 -10.12 5.68 6.17
N GLU A 66 -9.68 6.03 4.96
CA GLU A 66 -8.79 7.18 4.74
C GLU A 66 -9.48 8.49 5.11
N LEU A 67 -10.69 8.73 4.61
CA LEU A 67 -11.47 9.90 4.97
C LEU A 67 -11.80 9.95 6.47
N GLY A 68 -12.08 8.79 7.08
CA GLY A 68 -12.30 8.68 8.53
C GLY A 68 -11.08 9.08 9.34
N LYS A 69 -9.87 8.70 8.88
CA LYS A 69 -8.59 9.16 9.44
C LYS A 69 -8.46 10.68 9.35
N ASP A 70 -8.75 11.25 8.19
CA ASP A 70 -8.65 12.70 7.99
C ASP A 70 -9.64 13.47 8.87
N PHE A 71 -10.90 13.00 8.97
CA PHE A 71 -11.88 13.57 9.90
C PHE A 71 -11.45 13.46 11.37
N TYR A 72 -10.88 12.32 11.76
CA TYR A 72 -10.34 12.14 13.10
C TYR A 72 -9.22 13.15 13.38
N LEU A 73 -8.26 13.30 12.47
CA LEU A 73 -7.14 14.24 12.61
C LEU A 73 -7.62 15.70 12.67
N ILE A 74 -8.63 16.07 11.87
CA ILE A 74 -9.28 17.39 11.94
C ILE A 74 -9.93 17.60 13.30
N TRP A 75 -10.65 16.58 13.80
CA TRP A 75 -11.38 16.68 15.06
C TRP A 75 -10.46 16.87 16.26
N ILE A 76 -9.28 16.23 16.28
CA ILE A 76 -8.28 16.40 17.35
C ILE A 76 -7.35 17.60 17.14
N GLY A 77 -7.43 18.29 15.99
CA GLY A 77 -6.59 19.45 15.68
C GLY A 77 -5.19 19.11 15.13
N GLU A 78 -4.94 17.84 14.80
CA GLU A 78 -3.63 17.32 14.34
C GLU A 78 -3.55 17.18 12.81
N MET A 79 -4.57 17.60 12.05
CA MET A 79 -4.54 17.52 10.59
C MET A 79 -3.51 18.49 10.03
N GLY A 80 -2.45 17.95 9.47
CA GLY A 80 -1.40 18.70 8.79
C GLY A 80 -1.25 18.31 7.33
N ILE A 81 -0.47 19.10 6.57
CA ILE A 81 -0.20 18.85 5.15
C ILE A 81 0.43 17.47 4.94
N SER A 82 1.23 16.98 5.89
CA SER A 82 1.87 15.65 5.83
C SER A 82 0.89 14.46 5.83
N TYR A 83 -0.38 14.68 6.15
CA TYR A 83 -1.42 13.65 6.09
C TYR A 83 -2.17 13.60 4.75
N LEU A 84 -1.91 14.52 3.84
CA LEU A 84 -2.47 14.47 2.50
C LEU A 84 -2.02 13.20 1.76
N PRO A 85 -2.84 12.64 0.86
CA PRO A 85 -2.63 11.32 0.27
C PRO A 85 -1.54 11.31 -0.84
N PHE A 86 -0.40 11.96 -0.59
CA PHE A 86 0.76 11.97 -1.49
C PHE A 86 1.80 10.89 -1.18
N GLU A 87 1.60 10.13 -0.11
CA GLU A 87 2.34 8.87 0.09
C GLU A 87 1.88 7.83 -0.93
N MET A 88 2.76 6.86 -1.24
CA MET A 88 2.43 5.81 -2.21
C MET A 88 1.16 5.03 -1.82
N CYS A 89 0.95 4.80 -0.52
CA CYS A 89 -0.25 4.11 -0.02
C CYS A 89 -1.52 4.96 -0.18
N GLY A 90 -1.43 6.28 0.04
CA GLY A 90 -2.55 7.20 -0.23
C GLY A 90 -2.94 7.20 -1.72
N LEU A 91 -1.96 7.28 -2.63
CA LEU A 91 -2.21 7.18 -4.06
C LEU A 91 -2.75 5.80 -4.47
N ALA A 92 -2.33 4.73 -3.80
CA ALA A 92 -2.79 3.37 -4.05
C ALA A 92 -4.30 3.24 -3.88
N ILE A 93 -4.91 3.93 -2.91
CA ILE A 93 -6.37 3.94 -2.70
C ILE A 93 -7.09 4.39 -3.96
N PHE A 94 -6.62 5.47 -4.58
CA PHE A 94 -7.21 6.01 -5.82
C PHE A 94 -6.93 5.11 -7.03
N VAL A 95 -5.76 4.49 -7.11
CA VAL A 95 -5.42 3.52 -8.16
C VAL A 95 -6.35 2.31 -8.10
N GLU A 96 -6.56 1.74 -6.92
CA GLU A 96 -7.41 0.58 -6.72
C GLU A 96 -8.90 0.90 -6.93
N LEU A 97 -9.35 2.05 -6.43
CA LEU A 97 -10.70 2.56 -6.69
C LEU A 97 -10.91 2.74 -8.20
N GLY A 98 -9.97 3.40 -8.88
CA GLY A 98 -10.03 3.58 -10.32
C GLY A 98 -10.03 2.24 -11.08
N PHE A 99 -9.25 1.25 -10.63
CA PHE A 99 -9.27 -0.08 -11.22
C PHE A 99 -10.64 -0.77 -11.03
N ALA A 100 -11.23 -0.68 -9.84
CA ALA A 100 -12.54 -1.31 -9.55
C ALA A 100 -13.68 -0.74 -10.42
N PHE A 101 -13.59 0.53 -10.85
CA PHE A 101 -14.62 1.16 -11.68
C PHE A 101 -14.33 1.08 -13.18
N PHE A 102 -13.07 1.26 -13.59
CA PHE A 102 -12.71 1.42 -15.00
C PHE A 102 -11.98 0.23 -15.62
N HIS A 103 -11.48 -0.71 -14.82
CA HIS A 103 -10.78 -1.94 -15.27
C HIS A 103 -9.62 -1.66 -16.26
N ARG A 104 -8.99 -0.49 -16.18
CA ARG A 104 -7.90 -0.10 -17.10
C ARG A 104 -6.63 -0.88 -16.79
N LYS A 105 -5.99 -1.41 -17.84
CA LYS A 105 -4.75 -2.20 -17.73
C LYS A 105 -3.64 -1.44 -17.01
N PHE A 106 -3.52 -0.13 -17.26
CA PHE A 106 -2.57 0.75 -16.59
C PHE A 106 -2.75 0.72 -15.06
N LEU A 107 -4.00 0.90 -14.59
CA LEU A 107 -4.30 0.88 -13.15
C LEU A 107 -4.01 -0.49 -12.53
N GLY A 108 -4.30 -1.58 -13.26
CA GLY A 108 -3.97 -2.93 -12.83
C GLY A 108 -2.47 -3.18 -12.71
N GLU A 109 -1.64 -2.64 -13.63
CA GLU A 109 -0.18 -2.73 -13.51
C GLU A 109 0.31 -1.99 -12.27
N VAL A 110 -0.10 -0.72 -12.09
CA VAL A 110 0.32 0.09 -10.92
C VAL A 110 -0.13 -0.57 -9.62
N MET A 111 -1.39 -1.02 -9.54
CA MET A 111 -1.95 -1.71 -8.38
C MET A 111 -1.13 -2.94 -7.99
N CYS A 112 -0.82 -3.83 -8.94
CA CYS A 112 -0.14 -5.10 -8.65
C CYS A 112 1.37 -4.96 -8.45
N VAL A 113 2.02 -4.00 -9.13
CA VAL A 113 3.49 -3.91 -9.21
C VAL A 113 4.06 -2.83 -8.28
N ILE A 114 3.28 -1.81 -7.94
CA ILE A 114 3.70 -0.72 -7.05
C ILE A 114 2.89 -0.72 -5.76
N SER A 115 1.55 -0.61 -5.85
CA SER A 115 0.69 -0.41 -4.67
C SER A 115 0.75 -1.60 -3.71
N MET A 116 0.52 -2.80 -4.21
CA MET A 116 0.54 -4.01 -3.38
C MET A 116 1.87 -4.24 -2.67
N PRO A 117 3.04 -4.22 -3.35
CA PRO A 117 4.33 -4.38 -2.68
C PRO A 117 4.66 -3.25 -1.71
N GLY A 118 4.26 -2.00 -2.03
CA GLY A 118 4.38 -0.88 -1.12
C GLY A 118 3.59 -1.08 0.17
N ALA A 119 2.33 -1.52 0.05
CA ALA A 119 1.50 -1.85 1.21
C ALA A 119 2.04 -3.04 2.01
N MET A 120 2.57 -4.07 1.32
CA MET A 120 3.25 -5.20 2.00
C MET A 120 4.49 -4.73 2.76
N ALA A 121 5.30 -3.84 2.18
CA ALA A 121 6.47 -3.27 2.85
C ALA A 121 6.07 -2.47 4.10
N ALA A 122 5.01 -1.66 4.03
CA ALA A 122 4.47 -0.92 5.17
C ALA A 122 3.91 -1.85 6.27
N LEU A 123 3.27 -2.97 5.91
CA LEU A 123 2.83 -3.98 6.86
C LEU A 123 4.01 -4.71 7.53
N LEU A 124 5.11 -4.96 6.81
CA LEU A 124 6.29 -5.64 7.35
C LEU A 124 7.16 -4.71 8.20
N PHE A 125 7.20 -3.42 7.86
CA PHE A 125 8.01 -2.39 8.52
C PHE A 125 7.16 -1.16 8.83
N PRO A 126 6.15 -1.28 9.72
CA PRO A 126 5.26 -0.18 10.06
C PRO A 126 6.00 0.94 10.79
N ASP A 127 5.71 2.17 10.42
CA ASP A 127 6.21 3.38 11.11
C ASP A 127 5.29 3.85 12.25
N TRP A 128 4.09 3.27 12.35
CA TRP A 128 3.09 3.56 13.40
C TRP A 128 3.21 2.69 14.65
N THR A 129 4.42 2.16 14.94
CA THR A 129 4.68 1.24 16.07
C THR A 129 4.43 1.87 17.45
N ARG A 130 4.38 3.20 17.55
CA ARG A 130 4.12 3.92 18.79
C ARG A 130 2.65 3.79 19.27
N TYR A 131 1.72 3.54 18.36
CA TYR A 131 0.31 3.40 18.72
C TYR A 131 0.01 2.03 19.36
N PRO A 132 -0.65 1.99 20.53
CA PRO A 132 -1.04 0.72 21.18
C PRO A 132 -2.13 0.00 20.39
N LEU A 133 -2.31 -1.30 20.65
CA LEU A 133 -3.24 -2.18 19.94
C LEU A 133 -4.67 -1.61 19.83
N PHE A 134 -5.19 -1.04 20.92
CA PHE A 134 -6.53 -0.44 20.95
C PHE A 134 -6.47 1.08 20.74
N ASN A 135 -5.78 1.52 19.68
CA ASN A 135 -5.77 2.91 19.25
C ASN A 135 -6.33 3.02 17.83
N TYR A 136 -7.08 4.07 17.56
CA TYR A 136 -7.72 4.30 16.26
C TYR A 136 -6.72 4.29 15.10
N MET A 137 -5.61 5.02 15.22
CA MET A 137 -4.58 5.10 14.18
C MET A 137 -3.90 3.76 13.93
N HIS A 138 -3.66 2.96 14.99
CA HIS A 138 -3.12 1.61 14.88
C HIS A 138 -4.04 0.71 14.03
N ILE A 139 -5.31 0.64 14.41
CA ILE A 139 -6.30 -0.22 13.74
C ILE A 139 -6.51 0.25 12.31
N ASN A 140 -6.70 1.56 12.11
CA ASN A 140 -6.93 2.15 10.80
C ASN A 140 -5.76 1.86 9.83
N SER A 141 -4.51 2.03 10.29
CA SER A 141 -3.31 1.78 9.48
C SER A 141 -3.21 0.33 9.05
N PHE A 142 -3.40 -0.64 9.95
CA PHE A 142 -3.38 -2.06 9.57
C PHE A 142 -4.54 -2.44 8.64
N LEU A 143 -5.74 -1.88 8.84
CA LEU A 143 -6.89 -2.14 7.97
C LEU A 143 -6.68 -1.59 6.56
N ILE A 144 -6.23 -0.34 6.42
CA ILE A 144 -5.97 0.26 5.10
C ILE A 144 -4.91 -0.56 4.36
N HIS A 145 -3.75 -0.81 4.95
CA HIS A 145 -2.69 -1.55 4.28
C HIS A 145 -3.08 -3.01 4.02
N GLY A 146 -3.86 -3.62 4.91
CA GLY A 146 -4.44 -4.95 4.68
C GLY A 146 -5.37 -4.99 3.47
N LEU A 147 -6.22 -3.96 3.28
CA LEU A 147 -7.08 -3.83 2.10
C LEU A 147 -6.27 -3.58 0.83
N LEU A 148 -5.25 -2.72 0.87
CA LEU A 148 -4.34 -2.46 -0.24
C LEU A 148 -3.52 -3.70 -0.67
N VAL A 149 -3.43 -4.72 0.17
CA VAL A 149 -2.89 -6.04 -0.20
C VAL A 149 -4.00 -6.99 -0.65
N LEU A 150 -5.13 -7.01 0.04
CA LEU A 150 -6.24 -7.91 -0.25
C LEU A 150 -6.78 -7.70 -1.67
N ILE A 151 -7.08 -6.45 -2.06
CA ILE A 151 -7.71 -6.12 -3.33
C ILE A 151 -6.91 -6.64 -4.54
N PRO A 152 -5.61 -6.32 -4.69
CA PRO A 152 -4.81 -6.89 -5.78
C PRO A 152 -4.66 -8.41 -5.69
N VAL A 153 -4.56 -9.00 -4.50
CA VAL A 153 -4.54 -10.46 -4.32
C VAL A 153 -5.82 -11.11 -4.88
N LEU A 154 -7.00 -10.54 -4.62
CA LEU A 154 -8.26 -11.03 -5.18
C LEU A 154 -8.26 -10.97 -6.71
N VAL A 155 -7.80 -9.87 -7.27
CA VAL A 155 -7.75 -9.63 -8.72
C VAL A 155 -6.76 -10.59 -9.40
N LEU A 156 -5.58 -10.81 -8.81
CA LEU A 156 -4.56 -11.72 -9.32
C LEU A 156 -5.01 -13.18 -9.23
N THR A 157 -5.51 -13.60 -8.07
CA THR A 157 -5.85 -15.02 -7.81
C THR A 157 -7.11 -15.47 -8.55
N SER A 158 -8.02 -14.56 -8.87
CA SER A 158 -9.20 -14.84 -9.71
C SER A 158 -8.90 -14.80 -11.21
N GLY A 159 -7.71 -14.36 -11.62
CA GLY A 159 -7.32 -14.22 -13.02
C GLY A 159 -7.97 -13.02 -13.73
N ARG A 160 -8.62 -12.12 -13.02
CA ARG A 160 -9.24 -10.91 -13.61
C ARG A 160 -8.20 -9.94 -14.20
N TYR A 161 -7.00 -9.97 -13.67
CA TYR A 161 -5.88 -9.23 -14.20
C TYR A 161 -4.59 -10.05 -14.10
N LYS A 162 -3.76 -9.94 -15.15
CA LYS A 162 -2.42 -10.53 -15.19
C LYS A 162 -1.41 -9.43 -15.53
N PRO A 163 -0.54 -9.04 -14.60
CA PRO A 163 0.60 -8.16 -14.88
C PRO A 163 1.52 -8.75 -15.95
N SER A 164 2.18 -7.89 -16.71
CA SER A 164 3.11 -8.34 -17.76
C SER A 164 4.29 -7.40 -17.86
N ILE A 165 5.51 -7.97 -17.85
CA ILE A 165 6.76 -7.22 -18.03
C ILE A 165 6.76 -6.36 -19.32
N LYS A 166 6.00 -6.76 -20.35
CA LYS A 166 5.85 -5.98 -21.58
C LYS A 166 5.18 -4.61 -21.33
N ARG A 167 4.51 -4.43 -20.21
CA ARG A 167 3.85 -3.19 -19.79
C ARG A 167 4.66 -2.40 -18.74
N ILE A 168 5.92 -2.79 -18.48
CA ILE A 168 6.78 -2.10 -17.51
C ILE A 168 6.93 -0.60 -17.81
N TRP A 169 6.82 -0.20 -19.07
CA TRP A 169 6.84 1.20 -19.46
C TRP A 169 5.70 2.02 -18.82
N GLN A 170 4.55 1.38 -18.51
CA GLN A 170 3.44 2.02 -17.82
C GLN A 170 3.81 2.35 -16.37
N ILE A 171 4.57 1.47 -15.72
CA ILE A 171 5.11 1.70 -14.39
C ILE A 171 6.09 2.87 -14.39
N PHE A 172 7.02 2.90 -15.37
CA PHE A 172 7.93 4.03 -15.49
C PHE A 172 7.20 5.33 -15.80
N LEU A 173 6.19 5.32 -16.68
CA LEU A 173 5.35 6.49 -16.94
C LEU A 173 4.68 7.01 -15.66
N PHE A 174 4.11 6.10 -14.85
CA PHE A 174 3.53 6.46 -13.56
C PHE A 174 4.57 7.09 -12.63
N LEU A 175 5.72 6.44 -12.45
CA LEU A 175 6.78 6.94 -11.58
C LEU A 175 7.36 8.27 -12.06
N PHE A 176 7.61 8.42 -13.37
CA PHE A 176 8.12 9.67 -13.95
C PHE A 176 7.13 10.83 -13.85
N THR A 177 5.83 10.54 -13.72
CA THR A 177 4.81 11.57 -13.49
C THR A 177 4.68 11.88 -12.01
N VAL A 178 4.54 10.85 -11.17
CA VAL A 178 4.21 11.00 -9.76
C VAL A 178 5.41 11.47 -8.94
N VAL A 179 6.57 10.83 -9.10
CA VAL A 179 7.73 11.11 -8.23
C VAL A 179 8.23 12.56 -8.35
N PRO A 180 8.43 13.13 -9.56
CA PRO A 180 8.81 14.53 -9.68
C PRO A 180 7.74 15.49 -9.13
N SER A 181 6.44 15.19 -9.35
CA SER A 181 5.34 16.01 -8.85
C SER A 181 5.32 16.03 -7.32
N VAL A 182 5.45 14.88 -6.68
CA VAL A 182 5.54 14.76 -5.22
C VAL A 182 6.80 15.42 -4.68
N TYR A 183 7.94 15.31 -5.39
CA TYR A 183 9.16 16.01 -5.00
C TYR A 183 8.98 17.53 -4.99
N VAL A 184 8.32 18.09 -6.01
CA VAL A 184 8.01 19.53 -6.05
C VAL A 184 7.09 19.93 -4.88
N ILE A 185 6.05 19.12 -4.59
CA ILE A 185 5.15 19.33 -3.45
C ILE A 185 5.96 19.34 -2.13
N ASN A 186 6.85 18.36 -1.93
CA ASN A 186 7.71 18.29 -0.76
C ASN A 186 8.57 19.55 -0.59
N ARG A 187 9.11 20.08 -1.72
CA ARG A 187 9.95 21.29 -1.67
C ARG A 187 9.15 22.56 -1.37
N ILE A 188 7.90 22.64 -1.84
CA ILE A 188 7.02 23.81 -1.61
C ILE A 188 6.47 23.80 -0.18
N TRP A 189 6.06 22.62 0.33
CA TRP A 189 5.36 22.52 1.61
C TRP A 189 6.23 22.08 2.78
N GLY A 190 7.53 21.81 2.54
CA GLY A 190 8.44 21.33 3.58
C GLY A 190 8.13 19.92 4.07
N CYS A 191 7.48 19.09 3.24
CA CYS A 191 7.11 17.71 3.55
C CYS A 191 8.18 16.72 3.07
N ASN A 192 7.96 15.43 3.36
CA ASN A 192 8.85 14.36 2.90
C ASN A 192 8.07 13.13 2.42
N PHE A 193 7.00 13.35 1.65
CA PHE A 193 6.24 12.26 1.04
C PHE A 193 7.14 11.33 0.23
N MET A 194 6.86 10.03 0.30
CA MET A 194 7.63 8.96 -0.36
C MET A 194 9.13 8.99 0.01
N PHE A 195 9.50 9.63 1.12
CA PHE A 195 10.90 9.76 1.57
C PHE A 195 11.84 10.34 0.52
N LEU A 196 11.35 11.22 -0.35
CA LEU A 196 12.14 11.76 -1.47
C LEU A 196 13.16 12.82 -1.03
N CYS A 197 13.04 13.41 0.15
CA CYS A 197 13.98 14.42 0.66
C CYS A 197 15.02 13.83 1.61
N TYR A 198 14.62 12.89 2.45
CA TYR A 198 15.47 12.17 3.40
C TYR A 198 14.82 10.83 3.79
N PRO A 199 15.61 9.83 4.20
CA PRO A 199 15.08 8.53 4.63
C PRO A 199 14.40 8.63 6.00
N SER A 200 13.44 7.73 6.27
CA SER A 200 12.86 7.59 7.61
C SER A 200 13.88 7.04 8.62
N ASN A 201 13.65 7.34 9.89
CA ASN A 201 14.39 6.73 10.99
C ASN A 201 14.16 5.20 10.98
N GLY A 202 15.25 4.42 11.04
CA GLY A 202 15.18 2.95 10.93
C GLY A 202 15.20 2.41 9.49
N SER A 203 15.15 3.27 8.48
CA SER A 203 15.33 2.86 7.08
C SER A 203 16.74 2.30 6.83
N PRO A 204 16.88 1.21 6.03
CA PRO A 204 18.20 0.71 5.62
C PRO A 204 19.01 1.75 4.82
N PHE A 205 18.33 2.73 4.23
CA PHE A 205 18.95 3.82 3.47
C PHE A 205 19.54 4.94 4.36
N LEU A 206 19.19 4.97 5.65
CA LEU A 206 19.68 6.01 6.58
C LEU A 206 21.21 6.03 6.66
N SER A 207 21.84 4.86 6.70
CA SER A 207 23.30 4.74 6.72
C SER A 207 23.96 5.29 5.45
N VAL A 208 23.34 5.11 4.29
CA VAL A 208 23.81 5.67 3.01
C VAL A 208 23.70 7.19 3.03
N TYR A 209 22.54 7.70 3.47
CA TYR A 209 22.30 9.14 3.58
C TYR A 209 23.29 9.84 4.52
N LEU A 210 23.51 9.27 5.71
CA LEU A 210 24.41 9.85 6.72
C LEU A 210 25.89 9.80 6.30
N ARG A 211 26.31 8.76 5.57
CA ARG A 211 27.71 8.58 5.15
C ARG A 211 28.06 9.28 3.85
N HIS A 212 27.12 9.30 2.89
CA HIS A 212 27.39 9.70 1.51
C HIS A 212 26.52 10.87 1.02
N GLY A 213 25.53 11.28 1.81
CA GLY A 213 24.68 12.42 1.50
C GLY A 213 23.47 12.06 0.62
N TYR A 214 22.79 13.10 0.18
CA TYR A 214 21.49 13.03 -0.48
C TYR A 214 21.50 12.32 -1.84
N VAL A 215 22.45 12.65 -2.73
CA VAL A 215 22.48 12.09 -4.08
C VAL A 215 22.71 10.57 -4.11
N PRO A 216 23.72 10.02 -3.39
CA PRO A 216 23.89 8.58 -3.27
C PRO A 216 22.66 7.88 -2.64
N TYR A 217 22.03 8.52 -1.66
CA TYR A 217 20.76 8.01 -1.11
C TYR A 217 19.69 7.85 -2.18
N LEU A 218 19.39 8.90 -2.97
CA LEU A 218 18.37 8.84 -4.02
C LEU A 218 18.70 7.80 -5.09
N ILE A 219 19.95 7.69 -5.50
CA ILE A 219 20.38 6.69 -6.49
C ILE A 219 20.14 5.28 -5.93
N THR A 220 20.58 5.02 -4.70
CA THR A 220 20.40 3.71 -4.05
C THR A 220 18.91 3.37 -3.89
N TYR A 221 18.11 4.36 -3.47
CA TYR A 221 16.67 4.20 -3.34
C TYR A 221 16.00 3.88 -4.68
N ALA A 222 16.29 4.64 -5.74
CA ALA A 222 15.76 4.42 -7.08
C ALA A 222 16.17 3.05 -7.66
N VAL A 223 17.44 2.65 -7.52
CA VAL A 223 17.93 1.34 -7.94
C VAL A 223 17.19 0.22 -7.20
N THR A 224 17.01 0.37 -5.89
CA THR A 224 16.28 -0.63 -5.08
C THR A 224 14.83 -0.76 -5.55
N VAL A 225 14.13 0.36 -5.81
CA VAL A 225 12.75 0.34 -6.33
C VAL A 225 12.70 -0.37 -7.69
N ILE A 226 13.62 -0.08 -8.60
CA ILE A 226 13.69 -0.74 -9.91
C ILE A 226 13.92 -2.26 -9.76
N LEU A 227 14.87 -2.66 -8.91
CA LEU A 227 15.11 -4.08 -8.65
C LEU A 227 13.89 -4.77 -8.05
N CYS A 228 13.20 -4.14 -7.10
CA CYS A 228 11.95 -4.66 -6.55
C CYS A 228 10.88 -4.85 -7.63
N ILE A 229 10.71 -3.88 -8.52
CA ILE A 229 9.76 -3.98 -9.65
C ILE A 229 10.08 -5.20 -10.52
N LEU A 230 11.34 -5.41 -10.89
CA LEU A 230 11.77 -6.55 -11.71
C LEU A 230 11.54 -7.89 -11.00
N VAL A 231 11.87 -7.97 -9.71
CA VAL A 231 11.62 -9.17 -8.89
C VAL A 231 10.13 -9.48 -8.81
N ILE A 232 9.29 -8.46 -8.61
CA ILE A 232 7.84 -8.61 -8.54
C ILE A 232 7.27 -9.13 -9.85
N TYR A 233 7.68 -8.59 -11.00
CA TYR A 233 7.28 -9.16 -12.29
C TYR A 233 7.69 -10.63 -12.43
N GLY A 234 8.89 -10.99 -12.01
CA GLY A 234 9.36 -12.39 -12.01
C GLY A 234 8.51 -13.31 -11.12
N ILE A 235 8.11 -12.84 -9.94
CA ILE A 235 7.24 -13.58 -9.01
C ILE A 235 5.83 -13.72 -9.59
N LEU A 236 5.25 -12.62 -10.05
CA LEU A 236 3.88 -12.60 -10.59
C LEU A 236 3.75 -13.44 -11.86
N ASP A 237 4.77 -13.48 -12.72
CA ASP A 237 4.78 -14.34 -13.90
C ASP A 237 4.82 -15.83 -13.53
N LYS A 238 5.60 -16.21 -12.52
CA LYS A 238 5.63 -17.57 -11.98
C LYS A 238 4.28 -17.97 -11.36
N ILE A 239 3.68 -17.10 -10.53
CA ILE A 239 2.36 -17.33 -9.93
C ILE A 239 1.31 -17.50 -11.03
N ALA A 240 1.32 -16.63 -12.04
CA ALA A 240 0.38 -16.72 -13.15
C ALA A 240 0.56 -17.99 -13.99
N SER A 241 1.80 -18.46 -14.16
CA SER A 241 2.09 -19.72 -14.86
C SER A 241 1.61 -20.93 -14.06
N PHE A 242 1.70 -20.87 -12.74
CA PHE A 242 1.22 -21.94 -11.85
C PHE A 242 -0.31 -21.96 -11.75
N CYS A 243 -0.96 -20.80 -11.63
CA CYS A 243 -2.42 -20.67 -11.62
C CYS A 243 -3.06 -20.82 -13.01
N GLY A 244 -2.33 -20.51 -14.07
CA GLY A 244 -2.82 -20.39 -15.44
C GLY A 244 -3.14 -21.71 -16.15
N LYS A 245 -2.92 -22.86 -15.54
CA LYS A 245 -3.41 -24.14 -16.08
C LYS A 245 -4.92 -24.32 -15.93
N ASN A 246 -5.63 -23.46 -15.19
CA ASN A 246 -7.05 -23.61 -14.86
C ASN A 246 -7.91 -22.33 -14.94
N VAL A 247 -7.43 -21.23 -15.55
CA VAL A 247 -8.21 -19.99 -15.61
C VAL A 247 -8.39 -19.54 -17.06
N VAL A 248 -9.62 -19.55 -17.51
CA VAL A 248 -10.04 -18.94 -18.78
C VAL A 248 -9.94 -17.42 -18.62
N TYR A 249 -8.94 -16.81 -19.28
CA TYR A 249 -8.81 -15.35 -19.32
C TYR A 249 -10.00 -14.75 -20.07
N ILE A 250 -10.79 -13.96 -19.38
CA ILE A 250 -11.81 -13.13 -20.03
C ILE A 250 -11.07 -12.02 -20.78
N ASN A 251 -10.75 -12.29 -22.04
CA ASN A 251 -10.37 -11.26 -23.01
C ASN A 251 -11.61 -10.44 -23.36
N ARG A 252 -11.98 -9.46 -22.53
CA ARG A 252 -12.81 -8.37 -23.01
C ARG A 252 -11.93 -7.50 -23.93
N LYS A 253 -12.14 -7.70 -25.24
CA LYS A 253 -11.75 -6.74 -26.27
C LYS A 253 -12.40 -5.40 -25.89
N ASN A 254 -11.56 -4.40 -25.63
CA ASN A 254 -11.72 -3.01 -26.05
C ASN A 254 -10.39 -2.27 -25.80
#